data_3ad02f6bbc4cce6ec7f9b32df8abd722
#
_entry.id   3ad02f6bbc4cce6ec7f9b32df8abd722
#
_cell.length_a   1.000
_cell.length_b   1.000
_cell.length_c   1.000
_cell.angle_alpha   90.00
_cell.angle_beta   90.00
_cell.angle_gamma   90.00
#
_symmetry.space_group_name_H-M   'P 1'
#
loop_
_entity.id
_entity.type
_entity.pdbx_description
1 polymer ?
#
loop_
_entity_poly.entity_id
_entity_poly.type
_entity_poly.pdbx_seq_one_letter_code
_entity_poly.pdbx_strand_id
1 'polypeptide(L)'
;LADLEGGSETLGPAREILASLDGVSLDALDELQITLDAVAALAPAPPSLAVDLTVARGLDYYTGMVFEVIVPAMGGEGQVLGGGSYKLLHLFGLPDLDPCCGFGLGFDRVLLALEAQAAAEGRAEVVPGEISDKPLLAVIPFNIDVQAVLPIIGELRRSGIRVELELRGRKIGKAMSWANSIGAD
;
A
#
# COMPACT_ATOMS: atom_id res chain seq x y z
N LEU A 1 5.94 -10.44 21.48
CA LEU A 1 5.64 -9.74 20.20
C LEU A 1 6.28 -8.34 20.16
N ALA A 2 6.28 -7.60 21.27
CA ALA A 2 6.82 -6.23 21.32
C ALA A 2 8.32 -6.10 20.96
N ASP A 3 9.07 -7.18 21.00
CA ASP A 3 10.50 -7.21 20.65
C ASP A 3 10.74 -7.70 19.20
N LEU A 4 9.65 -7.90 18.43
CA LEU A 4 9.72 -8.35 17.04
C LEU A 4 9.54 -7.12 16.11
N GLU A 5 10.64 -6.44 15.83
CA GLU A 5 10.74 -5.38 14.84
C GLU A 5 11.68 -5.81 13.72
N GLY A 6 11.32 -5.51 12.47
CA GLY A 6 12.16 -5.87 11.33
C GLY A 6 11.37 -5.92 10.02
N GLY A 7 11.87 -6.66 9.05
CA GLY A 7 11.18 -6.90 7.80
C GLY A 7 10.17 -8.06 7.89
N SER A 8 9.82 -8.64 6.74
CA SER A 8 8.89 -9.76 6.67
C SER A 8 9.37 -11.03 7.41
N GLU A 9 10.67 -11.12 7.69
CA GLU A 9 11.26 -12.22 8.47
C GLU A 9 10.73 -12.30 9.90
N THR A 10 10.17 -11.21 10.45
CA THR A 10 9.58 -11.19 11.80
C THR A 10 8.28 -11.97 11.89
N LEU A 11 7.61 -12.21 10.77
CA LEU A 11 6.34 -12.93 10.74
C LEU A 11 6.49 -14.41 11.13
N GLY A 12 7.64 -15.05 10.84
CA GLY A 12 7.91 -16.42 11.24
C GLY A 12 7.88 -16.59 12.77
N PRO A 13 8.76 -15.92 13.51
CA PRO A 13 8.75 -15.91 14.97
C PRO A 13 7.41 -15.47 15.58
N ALA A 14 6.74 -14.49 15.01
CA ALA A 14 5.41 -14.05 15.47
C ALA A 14 4.39 -15.18 15.35
N ARG A 15 4.42 -15.92 14.23
CA ARG A 15 3.55 -17.08 14.00
C ARG A 15 3.77 -18.18 15.02
N GLU A 16 5.02 -18.49 15.35
CA GLU A 16 5.36 -19.50 16.37
C GLU A 16 4.80 -19.12 17.74
N ILE A 17 4.95 -17.86 18.14
CA ILE A 17 4.40 -17.36 19.40
C ILE A 17 2.88 -17.44 19.41
N LEU A 18 2.21 -16.93 18.39
CA LEU A 18 0.75 -16.90 18.33
C LEU A 18 0.14 -18.30 18.21
N ALA A 19 0.78 -19.20 17.48
CA ALA A 19 0.34 -20.60 17.36
C ALA A 19 0.45 -21.36 18.68
N SER A 20 1.25 -20.89 19.64
CA SER A 20 1.34 -21.47 20.99
C SER A 20 0.19 -21.05 21.92
N LEU A 21 -0.64 -20.08 21.47
CA LEU A 21 -1.78 -19.57 22.24
C LEU A 21 -3.08 -20.20 21.76
N ASP A 22 -3.88 -20.71 22.70
CA ASP A 22 -5.17 -21.32 22.38
C ASP A 22 -6.16 -20.29 21.82
N GLY A 23 -6.83 -20.64 20.72
CA GLY A 23 -7.92 -19.84 20.16
C GLY A 23 -7.50 -18.60 19.36
N VAL A 24 -6.21 -18.42 19.05
CA VAL A 24 -5.70 -17.34 18.23
C VAL A 24 -5.68 -17.75 16.76
N SER A 25 -6.38 -16.99 15.88
CA SER A 25 -6.26 -17.16 14.43
C SER A 25 -4.95 -16.58 13.91
N LEU A 26 -4.36 -17.25 12.91
CA LEU A 26 -3.17 -16.79 12.22
C LEU A 26 -3.49 -16.08 10.89
N ASP A 27 -4.78 -15.98 10.54
CA ASP A 27 -5.23 -15.41 9.26
C ASP A 27 -4.70 -13.98 9.04
N ALA A 28 -4.62 -13.18 10.12
CA ALA A 28 -4.10 -11.81 10.04
C ALA A 28 -2.61 -11.76 9.64
N LEU A 29 -1.81 -12.75 10.05
CA LEU A 29 -0.40 -12.84 9.61
C LEU A 29 -0.30 -13.28 8.14
N ASP A 30 -1.20 -14.15 7.69
CA ASP A 30 -1.25 -14.56 6.29
C ASP A 30 -1.64 -13.38 5.38
N GLU A 31 -2.65 -12.60 5.77
CA GLU A 31 -3.05 -11.37 5.07
C GLU A 31 -1.92 -10.34 5.05
N LEU A 32 -1.21 -10.18 6.16
CA LEU A 32 -0.07 -9.26 6.24
C LEU A 32 1.07 -9.71 5.31
N GLN A 33 1.42 -11.00 5.29
CA GLN A 33 2.44 -11.53 4.37
C GLN A 33 2.06 -11.27 2.91
N ILE A 34 0.83 -11.59 2.51
CA ILE A 34 0.31 -11.34 1.17
C ILE A 34 0.43 -9.86 0.80
N THR A 35 0.13 -8.97 1.74
CA THR A 35 0.22 -7.53 1.51
C THR A 35 1.66 -7.06 1.34
N LEU A 36 2.59 -7.54 2.17
CA LEU A 36 4.01 -7.21 2.05
C LEU A 36 4.58 -7.67 0.71
N ASP A 37 4.24 -8.88 0.28
CA ASP A 37 4.66 -9.43 -1.01
C ASP A 37 4.11 -8.58 -2.18
N ALA A 38 2.84 -8.17 -2.10
CA ALA A 38 2.22 -7.31 -3.10
C ALA A 38 2.88 -5.92 -3.17
N VAL A 39 3.18 -5.31 -2.02
CA VAL A 39 3.89 -4.01 -1.96
C VAL A 39 5.28 -4.14 -2.55
N ALA A 40 6.03 -5.18 -2.20
CA ALA A 40 7.36 -5.42 -2.74
C ALA A 40 7.34 -5.61 -4.26
N ALA A 41 6.32 -6.30 -4.79
CA ALA A 41 6.16 -6.51 -6.23
C ALA A 41 5.80 -5.23 -6.99
N LEU A 42 5.00 -4.34 -6.39
CA LEU A 42 4.50 -3.11 -7.03
C LEU A 42 5.46 -1.93 -6.93
N ALA A 43 6.30 -1.89 -5.90
CA ALA A 43 7.14 -0.74 -5.62
C ALA A 43 8.15 -0.50 -6.76
N PRO A 44 8.32 0.76 -7.23
CA PRO A 44 9.30 1.09 -8.26
C PRO A 44 10.75 0.93 -7.76
N ALA A 45 10.99 1.08 -6.47
CA ALA A 45 12.21 0.70 -5.77
C ALA A 45 11.82 -0.13 -4.54
N PRO A 46 12.67 -1.04 -4.05
CA PRO A 46 12.36 -1.78 -2.83
C PRO A 46 12.07 -0.79 -1.69
N PRO A 47 10.84 -0.76 -1.16
CA PRO A 47 10.57 0.09 -0.02
C PRO A 47 11.29 -0.48 1.20
N SER A 48 11.73 0.38 2.11
CA SER A 48 12.10 -0.07 3.45
C SER A 48 10.79 -0.42 4.17
N LEU A 49 10.51 -1.71 4.29
CA LEU A 49 9.35 -2.23 4.99
C LEU A 49 9.76 -2.67 6.38
N ALA A 50 9.12 -2.13 7.39
CA ALA A 50 9.24 -2.60 8.77
C ALA A 50 7.90 -3.16 9.22
N VAL A 51 7.94 -4.31 9.87
CA VAL A 51 6.79 -4.92 10.53
C VAL A 51 6.92 -4.61 12.02
N ASP A 52 5.94 -3.91 12.54
CA ASP A 52 5.81 -3.65 13.97
C ASP A 52 4.42 -4.14 14.41
N LEU A 53 4.40 -5.22 15.17
CA LEU A 53 3.18 -5.84 15.67
C LEU A 53 2.58 -5.11 16.87
N THR A 54 3.20 -4.02 17.31
CA THR A 54 2.72 -3.19 18.42
C THR A 54 2.01 -1.93 17.95
N VAL A 55 2.08 -1.61 16.66
CA VAL A 55 1.40 -0.43 16.11
C VAL A 55 -0.11 -0.58 16.28
N ALA A 56 -0.65 0.25 17.14
CA ALA A 56 -2.09 0.41 17.32
C ALA A 56 -2.46 1.87 17.00
N ARG A 57 -3.30 2.06 15.99
CA ARG A 57 -3.85 3.38 15.71
C ARG A 57 -5.05 3.63 16.64
N GLY A 58 -5.13 4.85 17.20
CA GLY A 58 -6.14 5.23 18.17
C GLY A 58 -7.58 5.35 17.63
N LEU A 59 -7.92 4.64 16.57
CA LEU A 59 -9.22 4.67 15.93
C LEU A 59 -9.78 3.24 15.85
N ASP A 60 -10.83 2.97 16.59
CA ASP A 60 -11.42 1.65 16.79
C ASP A 60 -12.09 1.06 15.53
N TYR A 61 -12.12 1.78 14.43
CA TYR A 61 -12.74 1.31 13.19
C TYR A 61 -11.84 0.43 12.31
N TYR A 62 -10.53 0.36 12.58
CA TYR A 62 -9.65 -0.55 11.84
C TYR A 62 -9.96 -2.01 12.20
N THR A 63 -10.13 -2.84 11.17
CA THR A 63 -10.49 -4.25 11.32
C THR A 63 -9.49 -5.21 10.69
N GLY A 64 -8.40 -4.70 10.18
CA GLY A 64 -7.33 -5.46 9.55
C GLY A 64 -6.00 -4.74 9.69
N MET A 65 -5.14 -4.90 8.70
CA MET A 65 -3.82 -4.27 8.67
C MET A 65 -3.91 -2.74 8.82
N VAL A 66 -2.99 -2.18 9.59
CA VAL A 66 -2.71 -0.74 9.63
C VAL A 66 -1.31 -0.48 9.12
N PHE A 67 -1.07 0.71 8.58
CA PHE A 67 0.26 1.09 8.08
C PHE A 67 0.53 2.58 8.27
N GLU A 68 1.80 2.90 8.33
CA GLU A 68 2.30 4.27 8.39
C GLU A 68 3.44 4.44 7.39
N VAL A 69 3.57 5.64 6.84
CA VAL A 69 4.71 6.04 6.03
C VAL A 69 5.52 7.04 6.82
N ILE A 70 6.77 6.70 7.08
CA ILE A 70 7.69 7.49 7.87
C ILE A 70 8.83 7.96 6.96
N VAL A 71 9.17 9.24 7.05
CA VAL A 71 10.32 9.83 6.35
C VAL A 71 11.40 10.12 7.37
N PRO A 72 12.50 9.33 7.41
CA PRO A 72 13.55 9.46 8.42
C PRO A 72 14.20 10.84 8.47
N ALA A 73 14.28 11.55 7.34
CA ALA A 73 14.86 12.89 7.26
C ALA A 73 14.12 13.93 8.12
N MET A 74 12.89 13.67 8.55
CA MET A 74 12.10 14.55 9.41
C MET A 74 12.33 14.31 10.90
N GLY A 75 13.15 13.32 11.29
CA GLY A 75 13.39 13.00 12.70
C GLY A 75 12.17 12.37 13.39
N GLY A 76 11.99 12.61 14.68
CA GLY A 76 10.98 11.97 15.52
C GLY A 76 9.51 12.17 15.13
N GLU A 77 9.21 13.11 14.25
CA GLU A 77 7.86 13.36 13.71
C GLU A 77 7.72 12.98 12.24
N GLY A 78 8.48 11.99 11.79
CA GLY A 78 8.59 11.61 10.39
C GLY A 78 7.35 10.99 9.74
N GLN A 79 6.28 10.69 10.48
CA GLN A 79 5.06 10.13 9.90
C GLN A 79 4.37 11.15 8.99
N VAL A 80 4.22 10.82 7.71
CA VAL A 80 3.57 11.69 6.70
C VAL A 80 2.22 11.16 6.24
N LEU A 81 1.98 9.87 6.42
CA LEU A 81 0.76 9.19 5.99
C LEU A 81 0.46 8.03 6.93
N GLY A 82 -0.80 7.73 7.10
CA GLY A 82 -1.21 6.55 7.83
C GLY A 82 -2.60 6.09 7.45
N GLY A 83 -2.83 4.79 7.47
CA GLY A 83 -4.08 4.19 7.05
C GLY A 83 -4.20 2.73 7.45
N GLY A 84 -5.14 2.04 6.83
CA GLY A 84 -5.39 0.62 7.08
C GLY A 84 -6.69 0.12 6.48
N SER A 85 -7.02 -1.11 6.79
CA SER A 85 -8.26 -1.76 6.40
C SER A 85 -9.33 -1.57 7.46
N TYR A 86 -10.55 -1.30 7.02
CA TYR A 86 -11.68 -1.02 7.91
C TYR A 86 -13.02 -1.48 7.33
N LYS A 87 -14.05 -1.54 8.18
CA LYS A 87 -15.42 -1.87 7.78
C LYS A 87 -16.34 -0.74 8.24
N LEU A 88 -16.60 0.23 7.39
CA LEU A 88 -17.47 1.37 7.67
C LEU A 88 -18.60 1.54 6.65
N LEU A 89 -18.47 0.94 5.46
CA LEU A 89 -19.39 1.23 4.37
C LEU A 89 -20.79 0.66 4.62
N HIS A 90 -20.93 -0.36 5.48
CA HIS A 90 -22.23 -0.85 5.94
C HIS A 90 -23.05 0.24 6.67
N LEU A 91 -22.39 1.20 7.36
CA LEU A 91 -23.07 2.33 8.01
C LEU A 91 -23.68 3.32 7.00
N PHE A 92 -23.20 3.27 5.75
CA PHE A 92 -23.69 4.07 4.63
C PHE A 92 -24.61 3.27 3.70
N GLY A 93 -25.05 2.08 4.10
CA GLY A 93 -25.93 1.21 3.31
C GLY A 93 -25.21 0.47 2.18
N LEU A 94 -23.89 0.34 2.23
CA LEU A 94 -23.04 -0.29 1.21
C LEU A 94 -22.23 -1.47 1.77
N PRO A 95 -22.89 -2.48 2.44
CA PRO A 95 -22.18 -3.58 3.10
C PRO A 95 -21.38 -4.46 2.14
N ASP A 96 -21.79 -4.55 0.87
CA ASP A 96 -21.11 -5.35 -0.15
C ASP A 96 -19.74 -4.78 -0.56
N LEU A 97 -19.43 -3.55 -0.12
CA LEU A 97 -18.14 -2.90 -0.36
C LEU A 97 -17.20 -2.98 0.85
N ASP A 98 -17.62 -3.58 1.96
CA ASP A 98 -16.75 -3.90 3.08
C ASP A 98 -16.02 -5.24 2.85
N PRO A 99 -14.75 -5.40 3.27
CA PRO A 99 -13.90 -4.36 3.85
C PRO A 99 -13.36 -3.37 2.81
N CYS A 100 -13.00 -2.20 3.27
CA CYS A 100 -12.34 -1.18 2.45
C CYS A 100 -10.99 -0.79 3.06
N CYS A 101 -10.16 -0.13 2.26
CA CYS A 101 -8.86 0.37 2.68
C CYS A 101 -8.78 1.87 2.36
N GLY A 102 -8.15 2.61 3.25
CA GLY A 102 -7.94 4.04 3.05
C GLY A 102 -6.80 4.57 3.89
N PHE A 103 -6.41 5.80 3.59
CA PHE A 103 -5.35 6.49 4.33
C PHE A 103 -5.61 7.99 4.41
N GLY A 104 -5.02 8.62 5.43
CA GLY A 104 -4.89 10.06 5.54
C GLY A 104 -3.45 10.49 5.28
N LEU A 105 -3.27 11.49 4.44
CA LEU A 105 -1.97 12.06 4.10
C LEU A 105 -1.92 13.50 4.63
N GLY A 106 -0.87 13.81 5.37
CA GLY A 106 -0.58 15.18 5.80
C GLY A 106 0.12 15.95 4.69
N PHE A 107 -0.63 16.79 3.95
CA PHE A 107 -0.08 17.54 2.82
C PHE A 107 1.13 18.39 3.21
N ASP A 108 1.01 19.20 4.28
CA ASP A 108 2.11 20.02 4.77
C ASP A 108 3.30 19.17 5.23
N ARG A 109 3.03 18.02 5.84
CA ARG A 109 4.09 17.08 6.27
C ARG A 109 4.84 16.48 5.08
N VAL A 110 4.16 16.18 3.98
CA VAL A 110 4.80 15.73 2.74
C VAL A 110 5.69 16.82 2.15
N LEU A 111 5.24 18.08 2.15
CA LEU A 111 6.07 19.20 1.68
C LEU A 111 7.33 19.35 2.54
N LEU A 112 7.20 19.34 3.86
CA LEU A 112 8.34 19.39 4.78
C LEU A 112 9.31 18.20 4.57
N ALA A 113 8.77 17.00 4.31
CA ALA A 113 9.57 15.82 4.03
C ALA A 113 10.37 15.97 2.73
N LEU A 114 9.75 16.50 1.67
CA LEU A 114 10.42 16.77 0.40
C LEU A 114 11.51 17.82 0.54
N GLU A 115 11.28 18.89 1.32
CA GLU A 115 12.28 19.90 1.62
C GLU A 115 13.46 19.32 2.41
N ALA A 116 13.19 18.52 3.44
CA ALA A 116 14.21 17.84 4.23
C ALA A 116 15.04 16.88 3.39
N GLN A 117 14.39 16.12 2.50
CA GLN A 117 15.09 15.23 1.57
C GLN A 117 15.95 16.00 0.57
N ALA A 118 15.42 17.06 -0.03
CA ALA A 118 16.16 17.90 -0.96
C ALA A 118 17.41 18.50 -0.30
N ALA A 119 17.28 18.98 0.94
CA ALA A 119 18.39 19.50 1.72
C ALA A 119 19.46 18.42 2.00
N ALA A 120 19.05 17.21 2.38
CA ALA A 120 19.94 16.08 2.62
C ALA A 120 20.70 15.65 1.35
N GLU A 121 20.09 15.79 0.18
CA GLU A 121 20.68 15.48 -1.13
C GLU A 121 21.45 16.67 -1.73
N GLY A 122 21.55 17.81 -1.03
CA GLY A 122 22.23 19.01 -1.50
C GLY A 122 21.51 19.71 -2.66
N ARG A 123 20.23 19.48 -2.86
CA ARG A 123 19.38 20.16 -3.83
C ARG A 123 18.83 21.46 -3.24
N ALA A 124 18.88 22.54 -4.02
CA ALA A 124 18.47 23.87 -3.55
C ALA A 124 16.94 24.04 -3.47
N GLU A 125 16.18 23.26 -4.24
CA GLU A 125 14.72 23.41 -4.37
C GLU A 125 14.04 22.06 -4.54
N VAL A 126 12.80 21.98 -4.05
CA VAL A 126 11.88 20.90 -4.39
C VAL A 126 11.34 21.19 -5.79
N VAL A 127 11.75 20.39 -6.76
CA VAL A 127 11.24 20.51 -8.13
C VAL A 127 9.96 19.66 -8.23
N PRO A 128 8.79 20.26 -8.52
CA PRO A 128 7.61 19.48 -8.80
C PRO A 128 7.87 18.52 -9.97
N GLY A 129 7.44 17.28 -9.83
CA GLY A 129 7.52 16.34 -10.94
C GLY A 129 6.70 16.83 -12.13
N GLU A 130 7.22 16.67 -13.33
CA GLU A 130 6.46 16.92 -14.55
C GLU A 130 5.32 15.89 -14.65
N ILE A 131 4.14 16.36 -15.08
CA ILE A 131 3.06 15.44 -15.44
C ILE A 131 3.54 14.66 -16.66
N SER A 132 3.64 13.35 -16.51
CA SER A 132 4.13 12.48 -17.59
C SER A 132 3.12 12.44 -18.74
N ASP A 133 3.57 12.78 -19.95
CA ASP A 133 2.83 12.58 -21.20
C ASP A 133 2.93 11.12 -21.70
N LYS A 134 3.54 10.23 -20.91
CA LYS A 134 3.64 8.82 -21.27
C LYS A 134 2.26 8.15 -21.34
N PRO A 135 2.11 7.16 -22.24
CA PRO A 135 0.85 6.46 -22.37
C PRO A 135 0.40 5.83 -21.05
N LEU A 136 -0.90 5.78 -20.85
CA LEU A 136 -1.53 5.12 -19.73
C LEU A 136 -1.95 3.72 -20.16
N LEU A 137 -1.38 2.68 -19.55
CA LEU A 137 -1.78 1.29 -19.78
C LEU A 137 -2.82 0.87 -18.74
N ALA A 138 -3.91 0.26 -19.19
CA ALA A 138 -4.86 -0.43 -18.33
C ALA A 138 -4.54 -1.92 -18.31
N VAL A 139 -4.19 -2.45 -17.15
CA VAL A 139 -3.99 -3.90 -16.95
C VAL A 139 -5.28 -4.51 -16.44
N ILE A 140 -5.83 -5.44 -17.20
CA ILE A 140 -7.08 -6.14 -16.92
C ILE A 140 -6.77 -7.62 -16.69
N PRO A 141 -6.69 -8.11 -15.45
CA PRO A 141 -6.53 -9.53 -15.15
C PRO A 141 -7.79 -10.28 -15.60
N PHE A 142 -7.68 -11.08 -16.66
CA PHE A 142 -8.80 -11.87 -17.17
C PHE A 142 -8.52 -13.36 -17.00
N ASN A 143 -9.30 -14.03 -16.16
CA ASN A 143 -9.10 -15.43 -15.78
C ASN A 143 -7.71 -15.73 -15.18
N ILE A 144 -7.11 -14.75 -14.54
CA ILE A 144 -5.81 -14.86 -13.86
C ILE A 144 -5.90 -14.14 -12.52
N ASP A 145 -5.16 -14.63 -11.54
CA ASP A 145 -5.06 -13.97 -10.24
C ASP A 145 -4.38 -12.60 -10.39
N VAL A 146 -4.95 -11.61 -9.72
CA VAL A 146 -4.38 -10.25 -9.65
C VAL A 146 -2.93 -10.28 -9.19
N GLN A 147 -2.59 -11.10 -8.21
CA GLN A 147 -1.23 -11.19 -7.68
C GLN A 147 -0.21 -11.60 -8.75
N ALA A 148 -0.60 -12.43 -9.71
CA ALA A 148 0.29 -12.86 -10.78
C ALA A 148 0.72 -11.73 -11.73
N VAL A 149 -0.04 -10.63 -11.80
CA VAL A 149 0.28 -9.48 -12.67
C VAL A 149 1.03 -8.36 -11.93
N LEU A 150 1.09 -8.38 -10.61
CA LEU A 150 1.74 -7.32 -9.83
C LEU A 150 3.22 -7.10 -10.19
N PRO A 151 4.05 -8.15 -10.37
CA PRO A 151 5.45 -7.96 -10.77
C PRO A 151 5.60 -7.25 -12.11
N ILE A 152 4.74 -7.57 -13.09
CA ILE A 152 4.72 -6.94 -14.41
C ILE A 152 4.35 -5.46 -14.28
N ILE A 153 3.35 -5.15 -13.47
CA ILE A 153 2.95 -3.76 -13.21
C ILE A 153 4.09 -2.99 -12.55
N GLY A 154 4.77 -3.59 -11.57
CA GLY A 154 5.92 -2.99 -10.92
C GLY A 154 7.04 -2.69 -11.92
N GLU A 155 7.34 -3.58 -12.85
CA GLU A 155 8.34 -3.38 -13.89
C GLU A 155 7.97 -2.27 -14.87
N LEU A 156 6.72 -2.24 -15.32
CA LEU A 156 6.22 -1.17 -16.18
C LEU A 156 6.31 0.20 -15.50
N ARG A 157 5.93 0.29 -14.24
CA ARG A 157 6.04 1.51 -13.45
C ARG A 157 7.50 1.94 -13.24
N ARG A 158 8.42 0.99 -12.98
CA ARG A 158 9.88 1.27 -12.92
C ARG A 158 10.42 1.81 -14.25
N SER A 159 9.88 1.36 -15.37
CA SER A 159 10.19 1.88 -16.70
C SER A 159 9.53 3.25 -16.97
N GLY A 160 8.82 3.81 -15.98
CA GLY A 160 8.15 5.10 -16.06
C GLY A 160 6.87 5.08 -16.89
N ILE A 161 6.29 3.94 -17.14
CA ILE A 161 4.99 3.80 -17.78
C ILE A 161 3.89 4.00 -16.73
N ARG A 162 2.86 4.76 -17.06
CA ARG A 162 1.68 4.92 -16.22
C ARG A 162 0.83 3.67 -16.34
N VAL A 163 0.46 3.07 -15.21
CA VAL A 163 -0.33 1.82 -15.22
C VAL A 163 -1.47 1.90 -14.23
N GLU A 164 -2.68 1.64 -14.72
CA GLU A 164 -3.88 1.42 -13.92
C GLU A 164 -4.26 -0.06 -13.93
N LEU A 165 -4.58 -0.57 -12.77
CA LEU A 165 -4.96 -1.97 -12.58
C LEU A 165 -6.46 -2.09 -12.32
N GLU A 166 -7.15 -2.93 -13.10
CA GLU A 166 -8.55 -3.26 -12.86
C GLU A 166 -8.65 -4.20 -11.65
N LEU A 167 -9.21 -3.71 -10.54
CA LEU A 167 -9.33 -4.43 -9.27
C LEU A 167 -10.76 -4.89 -8.95
N ARG A 168 -11.76 -4.47 -9.74
CA ARG A 168 -13.17 -4.76 -9.44
C ARG A 168 -13.67 -6.07 -10.03
N GLY A 169 -12.82 -6.83 -10.72
CA GLY A 169 -13.22 -8.07 -11.38
C GLY A 169 -14.32 -7.89 -12.43
N ARG A 170 -14.29 -6.77 -13.17
CA ARG A 170 -15.30 -6.49 -14.20
C ARG A 170 -15.25 -7.53 -15.31
N LYS A 171 -16.42 -7.85 -15.89
CA LYS A 171 -16.47 -8.60 -17.16
C LYS A 171 -15.71 -7.83 -18.23
N ILE A 172 -15.05 -8.56 -19.14
CA ILE A 172 -14.11 -7.99 -20.12
C ILE A 172 -14.65 -6.77 -20.88
N GLY A 173 -15.90 -6.80 -21.35
CA GLY A 173 -16.51 -5.66 -22.04
C GLY A 173 -16.63 -4.40 -21.16
N LYS A 174 -16.97 -4.56 -19.87
CA LYS A 174 -17.03 -3.45 -18.92
C LYS A 174 -15.63 -2.96 -18.53
N ALA A 175 -14.64 -3.87 -18.45
CA ALA A 175 -13.27 -3.52 -18.18
C ALA A 175 -12.66 -2.72 -19.35
N MET A 176 -12.92 -3.10 -20.58
CA MET A 176 -12.51 -2.34 -21.77
C MET A 176 -13.17 -0.98 -21.84
N SER A 177 -14.47 -0.89 -21.51
CA SER A 177 -15.16 0.42 -21.43
C SER A 177 -14.57 1.32 -20.36
N TRP A 178 -14.19 0.74 -19.23
CA TRP A 178 -13.48 1.47 -18.18
C TRP A 178 -12.09 1.94 -18.64
N ALA A 179 -11.29 1.09 -19.29
CA ALA A 179 -9.99 1.44 -19.83
C ALA A 179 -10.10 2.66 -20.79
N ASN A 180 -11.06 2.62 -21.71
CA ASN A 180 -11.34 3.74 -22.59
C ASN A 180 -11.74 5.01 -21.81
N SER A 181 -12.55 4.87 -20.74
CA SER A 181 -13.01 6.02 -19.95
C SER A 181 -11.92 6.74 -19.17
N ILE A 182 -10.83 6.07 -18.86
CA ILE A 182 -9.64 6.65 -18.20
C ILE A 182 -8.57 7.11 -19.20
N GLY A 183 -8.82 6.98 -20.50
CA GLY A 183 -7.88 7.37 -21.55
C GLY A 183 -6.65 6.43 -21.63
N ALA A 184 -6.86 5.14 -21.39
CA ALA A 184 -5.79 4.14 -21.61
C ALA A 184 -5.65 3.84 -23.11
N ASP A 185 -4.39 3.73 -23.55
CA ASP A 185 -4.00 3.39 -24.92
C ASP A 185 -4.08 1.87 -25.18
#